data_36ebacb2ff3d4f501866cb970dacc6dd
#
_entry.id   36ebacb2ff3d4f501866cb970dacc6dd
#
_cell.length_a   1.000
_cell.length_b   1.000
_cell.length_c   1.000
_cell.angle_alpha   90.00
_cell.angle_beta   90.00
_cell.angle_gamma   90.00
#
_symmetry.space_group_name_H-M   'P 1'
#
loop_
_entity.id
_entity.type
_entity.pdbx_description
1 polymer ?
#
loop_
_entity_poly.entity_id
_entity_poly.type
_entity_poly.pdbx_seq_one_letter_code
_entity_poly.pdbx_strand_id
1 'polypeptide(L)'
;MKRKKLVATLTLIPTLILAGCSTSSNAPEEPLSLKIGVMPAVDTAPIYLAEEKGYFDELGLDLTIELFNNAGDRQTALQTHAIDGAMTDLIAVATNINGGFDLKATTLTDGVFPVLVRAGYEETPEIKVAMMEVSVSNFLIDEWLGDDYTIEKVFINDIPARLEMIKSGQVDMGLFPEPMASNGAANGALEKRIYTPEDGICPNVMAFTDKALTEKEEAIARFHEGYNKAAQDLMENPDEARTLLIEKLNLNPAIQDDIILPTYSLAHLPEEAYIQKIMDWSSETLNQELNLVPSNLIEGKFVNND
;
A
#
# COMPACT_ATOMS: atom_id res chain seq x y z
N MET A 1 -6.74 -94.57 33.95
CA MET A 1 -7.19 -93.82 32.79
C MET A 1 -8.38 -92.94 33.22
N LYS A 2 -8.17 -91.69 33.48
CA LYS A 2 -9.23 -90.74 33.94
C LYS A 2 -9.52 -89.79 32.79
N ARG A 3 -10.71 -89.85 32.23
CA ARG A 3 -11.23 -88.87 31.21
C ARG A 3 -11.64 -87.60 31.88
N LYS A 4 -11.00 -86.48 31.55
CA LYS A 4 -11.47 -85.16 31.95
C LYS A 4 -12.46 -84.60 30.93
N LYS A 5 -13.65 -84.27 31.43
CA LYS A 5 -14.72 -83.63 30.63
C LYS A 5 -14.38 -82.13 30.49
N LEU A 6 -14.36 -81.63 29.27
CA LEU A 6 -14.17 -80.19 28.94
C LEU A 6 -15.57 -79.54 28.98
N VAL A 7 -15.76 -78.58 29.86
CA VAL A 7 -16.97 -77.74 29.92
C VAL A 7 -16.68 -76.50 29.12
N ALA A 8 -17.40 -76.32 28.02
CA ALA A 8 -17.31 -75.07 27.22
C ALA A 8 -18.27 -74.03 27.83
N THR A 9 -17.69 -72.97 28.41
CA THR A 9 -18.45 -71.80 28.90
C THR A 9 -18.61 -70.83 27.75
N LEU A 10 -19.85 -70.61 27.32
CA LEU A 10 -20.25 -69.69 26.26
C LEU A 10 -20.36 -68.27 26.92
N THR A 11 -19.39 -67.42 26.67
CA THR A 11 -19.39 -66.04 27.16
C THR A 11 -20.10 -65.12 26.16
N LEU A 12 -21.23 -64.61 26.55
CA LEU A 12 -22.07 -63.66 25.81
C LEU A 12 -21.43 -62.28 25.97
N ILE A 13 -20.87 -61.71 24.92
CA ILE A 13 -20.30 -60.31 24.88
C ILE A 13 -21.44 -59.36 24.50
N PRO A 14 -21.82 -58.42 25.36
CA PRO A 14 -22.75 -57.36 24.96
C PRO A 14 -22.04 -56.36 24.06
N THR A 15 -22.52 -56.20 22.83
CA THR A 15 -22.07 -55.16 21.89
C THR A 15 -22.59 -53.82 22.36
N LEU A 16 -21.73 -53.01 23.02
CA LEU A 16 -22.01 -51.59 23.29
C LEU A 16 -21.94 -50.83 21.97
N ILE A 17 -23.08 -50.39 21.46
CA ILE A 17 -23.16 -49.39 20.39
C ILE A 17 -22.83 -48.05 21.00
N LEU A 18 -21.58 -47.57 20.83
CA LEU A 18 -21.24 -46.16 21.07
C LEU A 18 -21.86 -45.35 19.94
N ALA A 19 -22.99 -44.69 20.22
CA ALA A 19 -23.49 -43.60 19.44
C ALA A 19 -22.48 -42.44 19.61
N GLY A 20 -21.56 -42.32 18.67
CA GLY A 20 -20.67 -41.15 18.58
C GLY A 20 -21.49 -39.90 18.23
N CYS A 21 -21.81 -39.10 19.26
CA CYS A 21 -22.16 -37.70 19.02
C CYS A 21 -20.91 -37.00 18.48
N SER A 22 -20.88 -36.77 17.18
CA SER A 22 -19.99 -35.79 16.60
C SER A 22 -20.45 -34.40 17.08
N THR A 23 -19.93 -33.96 18.23
CA THR A 23 -19.91 -32.57 18.58
C THR A 23 -19.00 -31.90 17.60
N SER A 24 -19.56 -31.14 16.63
CA SER A 24 -18.83 -30.10 15.93
C SER A 24 -18.26 -29.21 17.02
N SER A 25 -16.96 -29.29 17.27
CA SER A 25 -16.27 -28.28 18.07
C SER A 25 -16.26 -26.99 17.26
N ASN A 26 -17.22 -26.09 17.49
CA ASN A 26 -17.04 -24.69 17.19
C ASN A 26 -15.94 -24.17 18.15
N ALA A 27 -14.68 -24.52 17.89
CA ALA A 27 -13.58 -23.71 18.35
C ALA A 27 -13.74 -22.35 17.66
N PRO A 28 -13.59 -21.22 18.36
CA PRO A 28 -13.53 -19.94 17.67
C PRO A 28 -12.44 -20.06 16.60
N GLU A 29 -12.80 -19.76 15.38
CA GLU A 29 -11.83 -19.71 14.27
C GLU A 29 -10.84 -18.59 14.66
N GLU A 30 -9.54 -18.90 14.70
CA GLU A 30 -8.55 -17.86 14.99
C GLU A 30 -8.66 -16.76 13.93
N PRO A 31 -8.60 -15.48 14.31
CA PRO A 31 -8.71 -14.40 13.35
C PRO A 31 -7.61 -14.51 12.29
N LEU A 32 -7.97 -14.24 11.06
CA LEU A 32 -7.02 -14.15 9.96
C LEU A 32 -6.06 -13.01 10.24
N SER A 33 -4.75 -13.22 10.10
CA SER A 33 -3.75 -12.20 10.39
C SER A 33 -3.09 -11.67 9.12
N LEU A 34 -2.95 -10.34 9.02
CA LEU A 34 -2.26 -9.68 7.93
C LEU A 34 -1.44 -8.51 8.47
N LYS A 35 -0.22 -8.35 7.99
CA LYS A 35 0.64 -7.23 8.35
C LYS A 35 1.05 -6.46 7.12
N ILE A 36 0.75 -5.15 7.10
CA ILE A 36 1.04 -4.29 5.94
C ILE A 36 1.91 -3.09 6.33
N GLY A 37 2.69 -2.62 5.37
CA GLY A 37 3.47 -1.40 5.48
C GLY A 37 2.84 -0.25 4.71
N VAL A 38 2.75 0.92 5.33
CA VAL A 38 2.24 2.15 4.70
C VAL A 38 3.24 3.29 4.85
N MET A 39 3.07 4.36 4.06
CA MET A 39 3.78 5.61 4.24
C MET A 39 2.80 6.73 4.62
N PRO A 40 3.27 7.88 5.15
CA PRO A 40 2.39 8.98 5.53
C PRO A 40 1.84 9.69 4.29
N ALA A 41 0.73 9.17 3.74
CA ALA A 41 0.11 9.66 2.52
C ALA A 41 -1.42 9.60 2.59
N VAL A 42 -2.13 10.41 1.78
CA VAL A 42 -3.60 10.49 1.79
C VAL A 42 -4.28 9.21 1.32
N ASP A 43 -3.63 8.41 0.50
CA ASP A 43 -4.12 7.12 0.03
C ASP A 43 -4.14 6.04 1.12
N THR A 44 -3.57 6.30 2.31
CA THR A 44 -3.74 5.43 3.50
C THR A 44 -5.06 5.65 4.22
N ALA A 45 -5.79 6.73 3.94
CA ALA A 45 -7.01 7.05 4.68
C ALA A 45 -8.08 5.95 4.67
N PRO A 46 -8.37 5.24 3.55
CA PRO A 46 -9.31 4.14 3.57
C PRO A 46 -8.90 3.01 4.54
N ILE A 47 -7.60 2.72 4.64
CA ILE A 47 -7.08 1.67 5.53
C ILE A 47 -7.25 2.07 6.99
N TYR A 48 -6.83 3.29 7.35
CA TYR A 48 -6.99 3.80 8.72
C TYR A 48 -8.46 3.96 9.12
N LEU A 49 -9.32 4.36 8.18
CA LEU A 49 -10.75 4.48 8.46
C LEU A 49 -11.40 3.11 8.68
N ALA A 50 -11.03 2.10 7.90
CA ALA A 50 -11.51 0.73 8.09
C ALA A 50 -11.10 0.17 9.46
N GLU A 51 -9.84 0.44 9.90
CA GLU A 51 -9.36 0.10 11.23
C GLU A 51 -10.19 0.82 12.32
N GLU A 52 -10.37 2.14 12.20
CA GLU A 52 -11.05 2.96 13.21
C GLU A 52 -12.54 2.62 13.35
N LYS A 53 -13.21 2.34 12.22
CA LYS A 53 -14.62 1.91 12.23
C LYS A 53 -14.82 0.43 12.58
N GLY A 54 -13.74 -0.33 12.77
CA GLY A 54 -13.79 -1.75 13.13
C GLY A 54 -14.20 -2.66 11.97
N TYR A 55 -14.10 -2.21 10.72
CA TYR A 55 -14.50 -3.02 9.56
C TYR A 55 -13.65 -4.27 9.40
N PHE A 56 -12.35 -4.22 9.72
CA PHE A 56 -11.50 -5.39 9.71
C PHE A 56 -11.86 -6.38 10.81
N ASP A 57 -12.17 -5.90 12.03
CA ASP A 57 -12.62 -6.73 13.15
C ASP A 57 -13.94 -7.44 12.84
N GLU A 58 -14.91 -6.72 12.24
CA GLU A 58 -16.19 -7.30 11.79
C GLU A 58 -16.00 -8.42 10.76
N LEU A 59 -14.95 -8.32 9.94
CA LEU A 59 -14.59 -9.31 8.93
C LEU A 59 -13.68 -10.43 9.49
N GLY A 60 -13.35 -10.41 10.79
CA GLY A 60 -12.47 -11.40 11.41
C GLY A 60 -11.01 -11.28 10.97
N LEU A 61 -10.56 -10.11 10.54
CA LEU A 61 -9.19 -9.83 10.14
C LEU A 61 -8.44 -9.05 11.22
N ASP A 62 -7.40 -9.67 11.79
CA ASP A 62 -6.41 -9.01 12.65
C ASP A 62 -5.36 -8.34 11.76
N LEU A 63 -5.56 -7.04 11.48
CA LEU A 63 -4.68 -6.25 10.62
C LEU A 63 -3.67 -5.45 11.46
N THR A 64 -2.38 -5.67 11.20
CA THR A 64 -1.31 -4.82 11.73
C THR A 64 -0.85 -3.83 10.65
N ILE A 65 -0.93 -2.54 10.93
CA ILE A 65 -0.47 -1.46 10.04
C ILE A 65 0.84 -0.90 10.59
N GLU A 66 1.92 -0.99 9.81
CA GLU A 66 3.24 -0.45 10.15
C GLU A 66 3.55 0.79 9.30
N LEU A 67 3.79 1.94 9.97
CA LEU A 67 4.09 3.21 9.31
C LEU A 67 5.60 3.36 9.09
N PHE A 68 6.00 3.60 7.85
CA PHE A 68 7.37 3.86 7.43
C PHE A 68 7.53 5.30 6.94
N ASN A 69 8.58 6.00 7.38
CA ASN A 69 8.95 7.33 6.86
C ASN A 69 10.02 7.26 5.76
N ASN A 70 10.58 6.08 5.54
CA ASN A 70 11.62 5.80 4.55
C ASN A 70 11.19 4.62 3.67
N ALA A 71 11.14 4.83 2.36
CA ALA A 71 10.74 3.80 1.41
C ALA A 71 11.71 2.60 1.38
N GLY A 72 13.00 2.81 1.65
CA GLY A 72 14.00 1.73 1.72
C GLY A 72 13.74 0.78 2.90
N ASP A 73 13.35 1.33 4.06
CA ASP A 73 13.00 0.52 5.24
C ASP A 73 11.75 -0.31 4.99
N ARG A 74 10.69 0.31 4.40
CA ARG A 74 9.48 -0.41 3.97
C ARG A 74 9.82 -1.52 2.98
N GLN A 75 10.67 -1.23 1.98
CA GLN A 75 11.10 -2.21 0.99
C GLN A 75 11.87 -3.36 1.64
N THR A 76 12.74 -3.08 2.60
CA THR A 76 13.47 -4.10 3.36
C THR A 76 12.52 -4.98 4.17
N ALA A 77 11.53 -4.38 4.84
CA ALA A 77 10.51 -5.13 5.59
C ALA A 77 9.70 -6.06 4.68
N LEU A 78 9.36 -5.61 3.47
CA LEU A 78 8.66 -6.41 2.47
C LEU A 78 9.52 -7.58 1.98
N GLN A 79 10.76 -7.32 1.57
CA GLN A 79 11.69 -8.35 1.05
C GLN A 79 12.13 -9.38 2.09
N THR A 80 12.13 -9.01 3.36
CA THR A 80 12.41 -9.95 4.48
C THR A 80 11.17 -10.66 4.99
N HIS A 81 9.99 -10.43 4.37
CA HIS A 81 8.70 -10.93 4.84
C HIS A 81 8.36 -10.53 6.29
N ALA A 82 8.89 -9.41 6.77
CA ALA A 82 8.48 -8.81 8.04
C ALA A 82 7.07 -8.19 7.95
N ILE A 83 6.65 -7.84 6.73
CA ILE A 83 5.29 -7.46 6.34
C ILE A 83 4.83 -8.33 5.17
N ASP A 84 3.52 -8.55 5.06
CA ASP A 84 2.88 -9.39 4.03
C ASP A 84 2.64 -8.60 2.73
N GLY A 85 2.42 -7.31 2.85
CA GLY A 85 2.16 -6.39 1.75
C GLY A 85 2.50 -4.95 2.11
N ALA A 86 2.47 -4.08 1.12
CA ALA A 86 2.74 -2.65 1.34
C ALA A 86 2.00 -1.77 0.34
N MET A 87 1.62 -0.56 0.78
CA MET A 87 1.33 0.53 -0.14
C MET A 87 2.65 0.99 -0.77
N THR A 88 2.71 0.92 -2.08
CA THR A 88 3.90 1.19 -2.89
C THR A 88 3.49 1.79 -4.23
N ASP A 89 4.24 1.56 -5.30
CA ASP A 89 3.91 2.00 -6.65
C ASP A 89 4.32 0.95 -7.69
N LEU A 90 3.78 1.07 -8.92
CA LEU A 90 4.05 0.12 -10.01
C LEU A 90 5.53 0.09 -10.41
N ILE A 91 6.28 1.17 -10.22
CA ILE A 91 7.71 1.23 -10.52
C ILE A 91 8.47 0.30 -9.57
N ALA A 92 8.16 0.39 -8.27
CA ALA A 92 8.74 -0.47 -7.25
C ALA A 92 8.32 -1.93 -7.45
N VAL A 93 7.06 -2.20 -7.83
CA VAL A 93 6.57 -3.55 -8.15
C VAL A 93 7.39 -4.14 -9.31
N ALA A 94 7.48 -3.44 -10.45
CA ALA A 94 8.23 -3.90 -11.61
C ALA A 94 9.70 -4.16 -11.29
N THR A 95 10.36 -3.24 -10.56
CA THR A 95 11.77 -3.36 -10.17
C THR A 95 12.01 -4.57 -9.25
N ASN A 96 11.10 -4.83 -8.30
CA ASN A 96 11.20 -5.98 -7.40
C ASN A 96 11.10 -7.31 -8.16
N ILE A 97 10.07 -7.44 -9.01
CA ILE A 97 9.87 -8.66 -9.80
C ILE A 97 11.08 -8.88 -10.72
N ASN A 98 11.57 -7.84 -11.37
CA ASN A 98 12.77 -7.92 -12.24
C ASN A 98 14.02 -8.31 -11.42
N GLY A 99 14.11 -7.91 -10.16
CA GLY A 99 15.15 -8.29 -9.21
C GLY A 99 14.97 -9.70 -8.61
N GLY A 100 13.93 -10.44 -8.98
CA GLY A 100 13.65 -11.81 -8.50
C GLY A 100 12.91 -11.86 -7.17
N PHE A 101 12.25 -10.77 -6.76
CA PHE A 101 11.37 -10.75 -5.59
C PHE A 101 9.91 -10.59 -6.06
N ASP A 102 9.15 -11.68 -5.97
CA ASP A 102 7.78 -11.75 -6.49
C ASP A 102 6.76 -11.11 -5.55
N LEU A 103 6.04 -10.15 -6.08
CA LEU A 103 4.87 -9.51 -5.46
C LEU A 103 3.92 -9.05 -6.57
N LYS A 104 2.68 -8.74 -6.22
CA LYS A 104 1.70 -8.22 -7.18
C LYS A 104 0.86 -7.11 -6.57
N ALA A 105 0.58 -6.11 -7.37
CA ALA A 105 -0.41 -5.08 -7.05
C ALA A 105 -1.81 -5.69 -7.10
N THR A 106 -2.62 -5.42 -6.09
CA THR A 106 -4.00 -5.92 -5.98
C THR A 106 -5.04 -4.82 -6.13
N THR A 107 -4.64 -3.56 -6.02
CA THR A 107 -5.45 -2.38 -6.35
C THR A 107 -4.57 -1.16 -6.56
N LEU A 108 -5.03 -0.21 -7.40
CA LEU A 108 -4.57 1.17 -7.34
C LEU A 108 -4.99 1.81 -6.03
N THR A 109 -4.24 2.86 -5.62
CA THR A 109 -4.59 3.74 -4.50
C THR A 109 -4.50 5.20 -4.95
N ASP A 110 -5.29 6.07 -4.32
CA ASP A 110 -5.51 7.44 -4.79
C ASP A 110 -4.51 8.42 -4.13
N GLY A 111 -3.30 8.54 -4.68
CA GLY A 111 -2.25 9.41 -4.15
C GLY A 111 -2.33 10.86 -4.67
N VAL A 112 -1.92 11.82 -3.85
CA VAL A 112 -1.75 13.23 -4.22
C VAL A 112 -0.35 13.69 -3.86
N PHE A 113 0.37 14.29 -4.82
CA PHE A 113 1.78 14.62 -4.70
C PHE A 113 2.09 16.06 -5.12
N PRO A 114 1.94 17.06 -4.22
CA PRO A 114 2.41 18.39 -4.49
C PRO A 114 3.94 18.48 -4.62
N VAL A 115 4.41 19.37 -5.48
CA VAL A 115 5.79 19.82 -5.50
C VAL A 115 5.95 20.95 -4.49
N LEU A 116 6.96 20.91 -3.64
CA LEU A 116 7.32 21.99 -2.73
C LEU A 116 8.50 22.76 -3.28
N VAL A 117 8.43 24.09 -3.15
CA VAL A 117 9.50 25.05 -3.44
C VAL A 117 9.69 25.99 -2.25
N ARG A 118 10.82 26.67 -2.15
CA ARG A 118 10.97 27.76 -1.17
C ARG A 118 10.01 28.91 -1.50
N ALA A 119 9.50 29.56 -0.47
CA ALA A 119 8.70 30.78 -0.65
C ALA A 119 9.48 31.84 -1.46
N GLY A 120 8.82 32.37 -2.49
CA GLY A 120 9.42 33.30 -3.41
C GLY A 120 10.48 32.74 -4.35
N TYR A 121 10.44 31.40 -4.60
CA TYR A 121 11.32 30.77 -5.57
C TYR A 121 11.04 31.30 -7.00
N GLU A 122 12.10 31.80 -7.64
CA GLU A 122 12.07 32.23 -9.05
C GLU A 122 12.52 31.05 -9.94
N GLU A 123 11.72 30.75 -10.95
CA GLU A 123 11.99 29.65 -11.87
C GLU A 123 13.20 29.91 -12.76
N THR A 124 14.00 28.88 -12.95
CA THR A 124 15.14 28.86 -13.85
C THR A 124 15.01 27.66 -14.80
N PRO A 125 15.58 27.73 -16.03
CA PRO A 125 15.52 26.59 -16.97
C PRO A 125 16.19 25.31 -16.44
N GLU A 126 17.15 25.44 -15.52
CA GLU A 126 17.86 24.33 -14.88
C GLU A 126 17.44 24.30 -13.40
N ILE A 127 16.93 23.15 -12.95
CA ILE A 127 16.42 22.95 -11.59
C ILE A 127 16.97 21.68 -10.95
N LYS A 128 17.20 21.74 -9.63
CA LYS A 128 17.53 20.59 -8.80
C LYS A 128 16.27 20.10 -8.07
N VAL A 129 15.87 18.86 -8.31
CA VAL A 129 14.63 18.32 -7.74
C VAL A 129 14.93 17.11 -6.85
N ALA A 130 14.51 17.19 -5.59
CA ALA A 130 14.64 16.09 -4.64
C ALA A 130 13.45 15.12 -4.74
N MET A 131 13.74 13.84 -4.88
CA MET A 131 12.76 12.76 -5.03
C MET A 131 13.31 11.41 -4.59
N MET A 132 12.52 10.34 -4.66
CA MET A 132 13.02 8.98 -4.53
C MET A 132 13.34 8.43 -5.92
N GLU A 133 14.40 7.63 -6.05
CA GLU A 133 14.87 7.11 -7.34
C GLU A 133 13.89 6.10 -7.95
N VAL A 134 13.58 5.03 -7.22
CA VAL A 134 12.66 3.96 -7.64
C VAL A 134 11.29 4.22 -7.02
N SER A 135 10.50 5.09 -7.65
CA SER A 135 9.25 5.56 -7.04
C SER A 135 8.40 6.39 -7.99
N VAL A 136 7.11 6.45 -7.68
CA VAL A 136 6.15 7.40 -8.24
C VAL A 136 6.69 8.83 -8.31
N SER A 137 7.49 9.27 -7.31
CA SER A 137 7.99 10.64 -7.29
C SER A 137 8.94 10.98 -8.43
N ASN A 138 9.75 10.02 -8.88
CA ASN A 138 10.64 10.20 -10.02
C ASN A 138 9.84 10.21 -11.34
N PHE A 139 8.90 9.29 -11.47
CA PHE A 139 8.01 9.21 -12.64
C PHE A 139 7.21 10.52 -12.81
N LEU A 140 6.55 10.99 -11.76
CA LEU A 140 5.71 12.18 -11.84
C LEU A 140 6.51 13.47 -12.12
N ILE A 141 7.74 13.57 -11.62
CA ILE A 141 8.61 14.72 -11.94
C ILE A 141 8.98 14.73 -13.43
N ASP A 142 9.29 13.59 -14.02
CA ASP A 142 9.55 13.52 -15.46
C ASP A 142 8.31 13.87 -16.27
N GLU A 143 7.14 13.32 -15.92
CA GLU A 143 5.87 13.58 -16.60
C GLU A 143 5.42 15.06 -16.52
N TRP A 144 5.70 15.72 -15.41
CA TRP A 144 5.18 17.09 -15.19
C TRP A 144 6.16 18.18 -15.55
N LEU A 145 7.45 17.94 -15.42
CA LEU A 145 8.49 18.96 -15.53
C LEU A 145 9.53 18.65 -16.59
N GLY A 146 9.56 17.42 -17.13
CA GLY A 146 10.61 16.97 -18.04
C GLY A 146 10.70 17.75 -19.36
N ASP A 147 9.57 18.24 -19.86
CA ASP A 147 9.52 19.01 -21.11
C ASP A 147 9.89 20.50 -20.91
N ASP A 148 9.69 21.04 -19.71
CA ASP A 148 9.85 22.47 -19.43
C ASP A 148 11.22 22.80 -18.82
N TYR A 149 11.90 21.83 -18.16
CA TYR A 149 13.12 22.07 -17.39
C TYR A 149 14.22 21.05 -17.71
N THR A 150 15.47 21.50 -17.57
CA THR A 150 16.61 20.60 -17.40
C THR A 150 16.74 20.21 -15.93
N ILE A 151 16.46 18.96 -15.59
CA ILE A 151 16.32 18.49 -14.21
C ILE A 151 17.61 17.79 -13.76
N GLU A 152 18.24 18.32 -12.69
CA GLU A 152 19.22 17.58 -11.89
C GLU A 152 18.48 16.84 -10.77
N LYS A 153 18.34 15.52 -10.91
CA LYS A 153 17.65 14.66 -9.94
C LYS A 153 18.53 14.39 -8.72
N VAL A 154 17.99 14.64 -7.51
CA VAL A 154 18.66 14.39 -6.23
C VAL A 154 17.85 13.34 -5.46
N PHE A 155 18.39 12.13 -5.34
CA PHE A 155 17.67 11.00 -4.76
C PHE A 155 17.80 10.95 -3.24
N ILE A 156 16.67 11.12 -2.54
CA ILE A 156 16.55 11.12 -1.08
C ILE A 156 15.28 10.37 -0.67
N ASN A 157 15.43 9.18 -0.09
CA ASN A 157 14.31 8.32 0.28
C ASN A 157 13.57 8.77 1.55
N ASP A 158 14.25 9.50 2.44
CA ASP A 158 13.69 9.99 3.70
C ASP A 158 12.93 11.30 3.49
N ILE A 159 11.63 11.33 3.86
CA ILE A 159 10.76 12.49 3.66
C ILE A 159 11.23 13.71 4.47
N PRO A 160 11.55 13.60 5.78
CA PRO A 160 12.07 14.72 6.56
C PRO A 160 13.37 15.30 5.99
N ALA A 161 14.33 14.46 5.59
CA ALA A 161 15.59 14.90 5.00
C ALA A 161 15.35 15.67 3.70
N ARG A 162 14.43 15.21 2.85
CA ARG A 162 14.05 15.87 1.61
C ARG A 162 13.48 17.29 1.84
N LEU A 163 12.62 17.45 2.89
CA LEU A 163 12.10 18.75 3.30
C LEU A 163 13.21 19.71 3.72
N GLU A 164 14.18 19.24 4.49
CA GLU A 164 15.31 20.08 4.94
C GLU A 164 16.23 20.49 3.78
N MET A 165 16.41 19.67 2.77
CA MET A 165 17.18 20.02 1.57
C MET A 165 16.57 21.19 0.81
N ILE A 166 15.24 21.27 0.70
CA ILE A 166 14.56 22.42 0.07
C ILE A 166 14.68 23.66 0.96
N LYS A 167 14.36 23.54 2.26
CA LYS A 167 14.44 24.67 3.22
C LYS A 167 15.83 25.29 3.26
N SER A 168 16.88 24.46 3.21
CA SER A 168 18.28 24.91 3.23
C SER A 168 18.77 25.43 1.87
N GLY A 169 17.99 25.29 0.80
CA GLY A 169 18.37 25.73 -0.54
C GLY A 169 19.39 24.84 -1.25
N GLN A 170 19.57 23.61 -0.79
CA GLN A 170 20.46 22.65 -1.45
C GLN A 170 19.81 22.05 -2.71
N VAL A 171 18.48 22.05 -2.78
CA VAL A 171 17.67 21.73 -3.96
C VAL A 171 16.61 22.82 -4.15
N ASP A 172 16.11 22.95 -5.37
CA ASP A 172 15.13 23.98 -5.73
C ASP A 172 13.70 23.53 -5.42
N MET A 173 13.40 22.26 -5.73
CA MET A 173 12.10 21.65 -5.59
C MET A 173 12.20 20.27 -4.97
N GLY A 174 11.06 19.74 -4.52
CA GLY A 174 10.92 18.32 -4.15
C GLY A 174 9.48 17.88 -4.18
N LEU A 175 9.25 16.63 -4.51
CA LEU A 175 7.92 16.02 -4.55
C LEU A 175 7.61 15.28 -3.25
N PHE A 176 6.41 15.52 -2.72
CA PHE A 176 5.96 14.97 -1.45
C PHE A 176 4.54 14.45 -1.53
N PRO A 177 4.21 13.35 -0.85
CA PRO A 177 2.81 12.96 -0.69
C PRO A 177 2.07 13.96 0.21
N GLU A 178 0.78 14.19 -0.04
CA GLU A 178 -0.10 14.76 0.98
C GLU A 178 -0.36 13.71 2.09
N PRO A 179 -0.48 14.09 3.35
CA PRO A 179 -0.50 15.45 3.91
C PRO A 179 0.88 16.02 4.25
N MET A 180 1.97 15.32 3.92
CA MET A 180 3.33 15.75 4.27
C MET A 180 3.74 17.05 3.54
N ALA A 181 3.23 17.27 2.32
CA ALA A 181 3.41 18.52 1.60
C ALA A 181 2.78 19.69 2.36
N SER A 182 1.54 19.58 2.78
CA SER A 182 0.84 20.60 3.59
C SER A 182 1.55 20.85 4.92
N ASN A 183 1.98 19.80 5.61
CA ASN A 183 2.74 19.93 6.85
C ASN A 183 4.11 20.61 6.64
N GLY A 184 4.77 20.33 5.53
CA GLY A 184 6.03 20.98 5.15
C GLY A 184 5.86 22.49 4.87
N ALA A 185 4.73 22.89 4.30
CA ALA A 185 4.39 24.27 3.94
C ALA A 185 3.77 25.08 5.10
N ALA A 186 3.37 24.46 6.19
CA ALA A 186 2.56 25.03 7.27
C ALA A 186 3.10 26.35 7.89
N ASN A 187 4.41 26.57 7.86
CA ASN A 187 5.04 27.77 8.41
C ASN A 187 5.34 28.86 7.36
N GLY A 188 4.89 28.67 6.12
CA GLY A 188 5.09 29.63 5.03
C GLY A 188 6.52 29.71 4.47
N ALA A 189 7.45 28.85 4.91
CA ALA A 189 8.80 28.79 4.37
C ALA A 189 8.85 28.05 3.02
N LEU A 190 7.88 27.19 2.77
CA LEU A 190 7.70 26.46 1.53
C LEU A 190 6.31 26.75 0.95
N GLU A 191 6.21 26.68 -0.37
CA GLU A 191 4.98 26.84 -1.14
C GLU A 191 4.69 25.56 -1.90
N LYS A 192 3.39 25.18 -1.96
CA LYS A 192 2.92 24.05 -2.76
C LYS A 192 2.66 24.47 -4.19
N ARG A 193 3.13 23.68 -5.14
CA ARG A 193 2.74 23.72 -6.54
C ARG A 193 2.06 22.43 -6.91
N ILE A 194 0.90 22.52 -7.53
CA ILE A 194 0.06 21.39 -7.85
C ILE A 194 0.16 21.13 -9.35
N TYR A 195 0.55 19.92 -9.67
CA TYR A 195 0.47 19.35 -11.01
C TYR A 195 -0.49 18.16 -10.94
N THR A 196 -1.30 17.99 -11.96
CA THR A 196 -2.24 16.87 -12.03
C THR A 196 -1.89 16.05 -13.26
N PRO A 197 -1.77 14.72 -13.15
CA PRO A 197 -1.59 13.85 -14.30
C PRO A 197 -2.71 14.08 -15.32
N GLU A 198 -2.39 14.06 -16.61
CA GLU A 198 -3.37 14.26 -17.68
C GLU A 198 -4.52 13.23 -17.64
N ASP A 199 -4.18 11.98 -17.27
CA ASP A 199 -5.12 10.87 -17.12
C ASP A 199 -5.76 10.78 -15.73
N GLY A 200 -5.34 11.63 -14.78
CA GLY A 200 -5.80 11.64 -13.39
C GLY A 200 -5.34 10.44 -12.56
N ILE A 201 -4.47 9.58 -13.10
CA ILE A 201 -4.04 8.33 -12.48
C ILE A 201 -2.68 8.51 -11.79
N CYS A 202 -2.58 8.03 -10.57
CA CYS A 202 -1.32 7.91 -9.83
C CYS A 202 -0.89 6.43 -9.81
N PRO A 203 0.39 6.09 -10.05
CA PRO A 203 0.84 4.70 -10.08
C PRO A 203 0.96 4.03 -8.71
N ASN A 204 0.40 4.64 -7.65
CA ASN A 204 0.37 4.05 -6.32
C ASN A 204 -0.53 2.81 -6.27
N VAL A 205 -0.09 1.80 -5.55
CA VAL A 205 -0.78 0.53 -5.44
C VAL A 205 -0.66 -0.05 -4.02
N MET A 206 -1.64 -0.86 -3.63
CA MET A 206 -1.45 -1.86 -2.60
C MET A 206 -0.92 -3.14 -3.24
N ALA A 207 0.23 -3.63 -2.79
CA ALA A 207 0.84 -4.84 -3.31
C ALA A 207 1.12 -5.84 -2.18
N PHE A 208 0.97 -7.15 -2.49
CA PHE A 208 1.27 -8.23 -1.57
C PHE A 208 2.35 -9.14 -2.15
N THR A 209 3.17 -9.73 -1.26
CA THR A 209 4.16 -10.73 -1.64
C THR A 209 3.49 -11.98 -2.18
N ASP A 210 4.13 -12.70 -3.10
CA ASP A 210 3.64 -13.97 -3.64
C ASP A 210 3.35 -14.99 -2.52
N LYS A 211 4.19 -14.98 -1.47
CA LYS A 211 3.96 -15.77 -0.28
C LYS A 211 2.63 -15.42 0.41
N ALA A 212 2.33 -14.14 0.61
CA ALA A 212 1.07 -13.71 1.22
C ALA A 212 -0.13 -14.02 0.31
N LEU A 213 0.00 -13.80 -1.00
CA LEU A 213 -1.03 -14.15 -1.99
C LEU A 213 -1.38 -15.64 -1.98
N THR A 214 -0.41 -16.51 -1.65
CA THR A 214 -0.60 -17.96 -1.59
C THR A 214 -1.09 -18.44 -0.22
N GLU A 215 -0.49 -17.93 0.87
CA GLU A 215 -0.72 -18.46 2.22
C GLU A 215 -1.84 -17.71 2.97
N LYS A 216 -2.17 -16.47 2.56
CA LYS A 216 -3.10 -15.55 3.25
C LYS A 216 -4.19 -14.99 2.33
N GLU A 217 -4.58 -15.74 1.31
CA GLU A 217 -5.55 -15.28 0.29
C GLU A 217 -6.84 -14.75 0.91
N GLU A 218 -7.43 -15.48 1.87
CA GLU A 218 -8.66 -15.09 2.56
C GLU A 218 -8.46 -13.78 3.37
N ALA A 219 -7.31 -13.61 4.03
CA ALA A 219 -7.00 -12.39 4.77
C ALA A 219 -6.90 -11.17 3.83
N ILE A 220 -6.31 -11.36 2.64
CA ILE A 220 -6.21 -10.31 1.62
C ILE A 220 -7.61 -10.00 1.05
N ALA A 221 -8.47 -10.99 0.86
CA ALA A 221 -9.86 -10.74 0.43
C ALA A 221 -10.63 -9.91 1.47
N ARG A 222 -10.49 -10.23 2.78
CA ARG A 222 -11.10 -9.45 3.86
C ARG A 222 -10.51 -8.02 3.95
N PHE A 223 -9.23 -7.87 3.69
CA PHE A 223 -8.60 -6.55 3.60
C PHE A 223 -9.28 -5.70 2.51
N HIS A 224 -9.47 -6.23 1.30
CA HIS A 224 -10.12 -5.51 0.20
C HIS A 224 -11.60 -5.20 0.51
N GLU A 225 -12.31 -6.09 1.18
CA GLU A 225 -13.69 -5.83 1.62
C GLU A 225 -13.76 -4.68 2.62
N GLY A 226 -12.89 -4.67 3.63
CA GLY A 226 -12.82 -3.58 4.62
C GLY A 226 -12.37 -2.26 4.00
N TYR A 227 -11.36 -2.31 3.11
CA TYR A 227 -10.91 -1.15 2.33
C TYR A 227 -12.05 -0.54 1.52
N ASN A 228 -12.82 -1.35 0.79
CA ASN A 228 -13.93 -0.88 -0.03
C ASN A 228 -15.05 -0.23 0.80
N LYS A 229 -15.39 -0.78 1.99
CA LYS A 229 -16.35 -0.14 2.90
C LYS A 229 -15.90 1.27 3.29
N ALA A 230 -14.64 1.41 3.70
CA ALA A 230 -14.10 2.70 4.10
C ALA A 230 -13.91 3.66 2.91
N ALA A 231 -13.51 3.17 1.75
CA ALA A 231 -13.42 3.97 0.53
C ALA A 231 -14.79 4.54 0.15
N GLN A 232 -15.86 3.74 0.27
CA GLN A 232 -17.24 4.20 0.03
C GLN A 232 -17.63 5.30 1.02
N ASP A 233 -17.31 5.17 2.30
CA ASP A 233 -17.56 6.22 3.29
C ASP A 233 -16.83 7.53 2.94
N LEU A 234 -15.57 7.44 2.48
CA LEU A 234 -14.79 8.60 2.07
C LEU A 234 -15.26 9.21 0.74
N MET A 235 -15.85 8.44 -0.15
CA MET A 235 -16.53 8.98 -1.36
C MET A 235 -17.74 9.84 -0.98
N GLU A 236 -18.45 9.49 0.10
CA GLU A 236 -19.58 10.23 0.62
C GLU A 236 -19.15 11.43 1.50
N ASN A 237 -18.10 11.26 2.30
CA ASN A 237 -17.58 12.27 3.24
C ASN A 237 -16.03 12.32 3.22
N PRO A 238 -15.41 12.91 2.21
CA PRO A 238 -13.95 12.95 2.09
C PRO A 238 -13.26 13.74 3.22
N ASP A 239 -13.93 14.70 3.85
CA ASP A 239 -13.34 15.52 4.94
C ASP A 239 -13.00 14.69 6.18
N GLU A 240 -13.63 13.54 6.38
CA GLU A 240 -13.31 12.60 7.45
C GLU A 240 -11.83 12.15 7.37
N ALA A 241 -11.29 12.01 6.14
CA ALA A 241 -9.89 11.66 5.91
C ALA A 241 -8.91 12.68 6.49
N ARG A 242 -9.21 13.99 6.42
CA ARG A 242 -8.31 15.04 6.93
C ARG A 242 -8.10 14.92 8.44
N THR A 243 -9.19 14.77 9.19
CA THR A 243 -9.14 14.61 10.65
C THR A 243 -8.38 13.35 11.03
N LEU A 244 -8.72 12.23 10.38
CA LEU A 244 -8.11 10.94 10.62
C LEU A 244 -6.60 10.95 10.36
N LEU A 245 -6.16 11.50 9.23
CA LEU A 245 -4.75 11.57 8.88
C LEU A 245 -3.95 12.46 9.83
N ILE A 246 -4.52 13.59 10.29
CA ILE A 246 -3.88 14.43 11.30
C ILE A 246 -3.65 13.64 12.59
N GLU A 247 -4.63 12.90 13.06
CA GLU A 247 -4.53 12.10 14.28
C GLU A 247 -3.55 10.94 14.13
N LYS A 248 -3.72 10.11 13.09
CA LYS A 248 -2.89 8.91 12.85
C LYS A 248 -1.42 9.24 12.56
N LEU A 249 -1.15 10.37 11.92
CA LEU A 249 0.20 10.81 11.57
C LEU A 249 0.78 11.83 12.55
N ASN A 250 0.04 12.18 13.63
CA ASN A 250 0.43 13.17 14.64
C ASN A 250 0.88 14.52 14.02
N LEU A 251 0.07 15.05 13.09
CA LEU A 251 0.35 16.28 12.38
C LEU A 251 -0.25 17.50 13.09
N ASN A 252 0.18 18.72 12.67
CA ASN A 252 -0.40 19.95 13.18
C ASN A 252 -1.85 20.11 12.71
N PRO A 253 -2.86 20.20 13.61
CA PRO A 253 -4.25 20.38 13.22
C PRO A 253 -4.53 21.62 12.36
N ALA A 254 -3.67 22.62 12.42
CA ALA A 254 -3.84 23.86 11.65
C ALA A 254 -3.72 23.67 10.13
N ILE A 255 -3.20 22.52 9.66
CA ILE A 255 -3.08 22.23 8.22
C ILE A 255 -4.32 21.54 7.64
N GLN A 256 -5.35 21.27 8.44
CA GLN A 256 -6.48 20.45 8.05
C GLN A 256 -7.11 20.89 6.72
N ASP A 257 -7.37 22.18 6.58
CA ASP A 257 -7.97 22.76 5.37
C ASP A 257 -7.00 22.84 4.18
N ASP A 258 -5.70 22.75 4.45
CA ASP A 258 -4.64 22.82 3.42
C ASP A 258 -4.36 21.44 2.79
N ILE A 259 -4.79 20.34 3.41
CA ILE A 259 -4.60 18.98 2.90
C ILE A 259 -5.43 18.79 1.63
N ILE A 260 -4.78 18.45 0.53
CA ILE A 260 -5.45 18.12 -0.73
C ILE A 260 -5.75 16.63 -0.71
N LEU A 261 -7.04 16.32 -0.79
CA LEU A 261 -7.51 14.94 -0.86
C LEU A 261 -7.70 14.50 -2.32
N PRO A 262 -7.52 13.21 -2.61
CA PRO A 262 -7.89 12.64 -3.89
C PRO A 262 -9.41 12.49 -3.99
N THR A 263 -9.89 12.10 -5.17
CA THR A 263 -11.19 11.44 -5.30
C THR A 263 -10.98 9.97 -4.94
N TYR A 264 -11.44 9.57 -3.76
CA TYR A 264 -11.33 8.17 -3.34
C TYR A 264 -12.17 7.25 -4.22
N SER A 265 -11.68 6.04 -4.44
CA SER A 265 -12.32 5.03 -5.29
C SER A 265 -12.33 3.65 -4.61
N LEU A 266 -13.25 2.79 -5.05
CA LEU A 266 -13.20 1.38 -4.68
C LEU A 266 -11.96 0.72 -5.28
N ALA A 267 -11.55 -0.39 -4.70
CA ALA A 267 -10.43 -1.17 -5.21
C ALA A 267 -10.63 -1.54 -6.69
N HIS A 268 -9.66 -1.18 -7.52
CA HIS A 268 -9.65 -1.44 -8.96
C HIS A 268 -8.21 -1.59 -9.48
N LEU A 269 -8.06 -2.20 -10.64
CA LEU A 269 -6.75 -2.35 -11.27
C LEU A 269 -6.50 -1.25 -12.30
N PRO A 270 -5.22 -0.90 -12.53
CA PRO A 270 -4.84 -0.04 -13.64
C PRO A 270 -5.02 -0.76 -14.99
N GLU A 271 -5.29 0.01 -16.03
CA GLU A 271 -5.33 -0.52 -17.39
C GLU A 271 -3.95 -1.01 -17.84
N GLU A 272 -3.90 -2.06 -18.66
CA GLU A 272 -2.64 -2.63 -19.17
C GLU A 272 -1.77 -1.58 -19.88
N ALA A 273 -2.38 -0.66 -20.63
CA ALA A 273 -1.66 0.41 -21.32
C ALA A 273 -0.94 1.34 -20.34
N TYR A 274 -1.54 1.63 -19.18
CA TYR A 274 -0.92 2.44 -18.14
C TYR A 274 0.26 1.69 -17.48
N ILE A 275 0.06 0.41 -17.17
CA ILE A 275 1.15 -0.44 -16.65
C ILE A 275 2.31 -0.48 -17.64
N GLN A 276 2.03 -0.64 -18.94
CA GLN A 276 3.06 -0.65 -19.97
C GLN A 276 3.84 0.68 -20.01
N LYS A 277 3.14 1.83 -19.94
CA LYS A 277 3.77 3.17 -19.85
C LYS A 277 4.76 3.24 -18.67
N ILE A 278 4.35 2.74 -17.49
CA ILE A 278 5.21 2.71 -16.29
C ILE A 278 6.44 1.81 -16.50
N MET A 279 6.25 0.65 -17.13
CA MET A 279 7.33 -0.29 -17.41
C MET A 279 8.34 0.29 -18.43
N ASP A 280 7.85 0.94 -19.48
CA ASP A 280 8.70 1.57 -20.50
C ASP A 280 9.53 2.71 -19.87
N TRP A 281 8.89 3.59 -19.10
CA TRP A 281 9.57 4.65 -18.35
C TRP A 281 10.60 4.07 -17.36
N SER A 282 10.24 3.02 -16.62
CA SER A 282 11.14 2.37 -15.65
C SER A 282 12.35 1.76 -16.34
N SER A 283 12.14 1.13 -17.48
CA SER A 283 13.23 0.52 -18.27
C SER A 283 14.23 1.58 -18.76
N GLU A 284 13.71 2.69 -19.27
CA GLU A 284 14.51 3.79 -19.82
C GLU A 284 15.22 4.58 -18.72
N THR A 285 14.44 5.08 -17.73
CA THR A 285 14.95 6.01 -16.72
C THR A 285 15.83 5.34 -15.67
N LEU A 286 15.50 4.10 -15.27
CA LEU A 286 16.28 3.34 -14.29
C LEU A 286 17.36 2.47 -14.93
N ASN A 287 17.51 2.54 -16.27
CA ASN A 287 18.49 1.80 -17.05
C ASN A 287 18.49 0.29 -16.72
N GLN A 288 17.32 -0.32 -16.71
CA GLN A 288 17.11 -1.73 -16.41
C GLN A 288 16.28 -2.39 -17.53
N GLU A 289 16.69 -3.55 -18.00
CA GLU A 289 15.89 -4.34 -18.92
C GLU A 289 14.79 -5.08 -18.17
N LEU A 290 13.53 -4.71 -18.41
CA LEU A 290 12.37 -5.37 -17.84
C LEU A 290 11.87 -6.47 -18.79
N ASN A 291 12.13 -7.74 -18.45
CA ASN A 291 11.61 -8.90 -19.17
C ASN A 291 10.25 -9.33 -18.62
N LEU A 292 9.31 -8.38 -18.53
CA LEU A 292 8.00 -8.53 -17.91
C LEU A 292 6.90 -8.12 -18.90
N VAL A 293 5.68 -8.55 -18.62
CA VAL A 293 4.45 -8.06 -19.25
C VAL A 293 3.52 -7.48 -18.20
N PRO A 294 2.58 -6.57 -18.54
CA PRO A 294 1.69 -5.91 -17.55
C PRO A 294 1.02 -6.86 -16.56
N SER A 295 0.55 -8.02 -17.01
CA SER A 295 -0.09 -9.04 -16.16
C SER A 295 0.84 -9.67 -15.12
N ASN A 296 2.16 -9.50 -15.23
CA ASN A 296 3.09 -9.95 -14.20
C ASN A 296 3.01 -9.08 -12.94
N LEU A 297 2.58 -7.82 -13.06
CA LEU A 297 2.59 -6.84 -11.98
C LEU A 297 1.32 -6.86 -11.13
N ILE A 298 0.23 -7.45 -11.61
CA ILE A 298 -1.10 -7.34 -11.00
C ILE A 298 -1.72 -8.69 -10.64
N GLU A 299 -2.62 -8.69 -9.64
CA GLU A 299 -3.49 -9.79 -9.27
C GLU A 299 -4.93 -9.29 -9.14
N GLY A 300 -5.81 -9.70 -10.06
CA GLY A 300 -7.16 -9.16 -10.19
C GLY A 300 -8.26 -9.86 -9.39
N LYS A 301 -7.95 -10.97 -8.71
CA LYS A 301 -8.98 -11.78 -8.04
C LYS A 301 -9.67 -11.10 -6.84
N PHE A 302 -9.10 -9.99 -6.33
CA PHE A 302 -9.61 -9.26 -5.17
C PHE A 302 -10.44 -8.03 -5.52
N VAL A 303 -10.55 -7.67 -6.79
CA VAL A 303 -11.34 -6.55 -7.27
C VAL A 303 -12.55 -7.05 -8.07
N ASN A 304 -13.70 -6.41 -7.90
CA ASN A 304 -14.87 -6.75 -8.69
C ASN A 304 -14.68 -6.19 -10.11
N ASN A 305 -14.69 -7.09 -11.09
CA ASN A 305 -14.78 -6.72 -12.51
C ASN A 305 -16.27 -6.54 -12.85
N ASP A 306 -16.89 -5.41 -12.42
CA ASP A 306 -18.23 -5.03 -12.86
C ASP A 306 -18.18 -4.10 -14.08
#